data_688c3bf8b06674f55360eba8f157fb3d
#
_entry.id   688c3bf8b06674f55360eba8f157fb3d
#
_cell.length_a   1.000
_cell.length_b   1.000
_cell.length_c   1.000
_cell.angle_alpha   90.00
_cell.angle_beta   90.00
_cell.angle_gamma   90.00
#
_symmetry.space_group_name_H-M   'P 1'
#
loop_
_entity.id
_entity.type
_entity.pdbx_description
1 polymer ?
#
loop_
_entity_poly.entity_id
_entity_poly.type
_entity_poly.pdbx_seq_one_letter_code
_entity_poly.pdbx_strand_id
1 'polypeptide(L)'
;MLLVIKIQKNQDLRKKNISMRVLLIVIIFLLPNFTLLAESSGNSIPKHKWSFSGLTGTFDRASIQRGYKVYREVCSGCHSMKLLYYRDLIDIGFSEEQVKAIAAEYSVIDGPNEEGEMFVRPAKPADHFVSPFANEKEARASNNGAYPPDLSVITKAKKHGPDYIYNLLVGYTDPPEGFEIGEGMYYNKWVQGHQIAMSPPLDEGYVDYDDGTENTLPQLAEDVVTYLTWSAEPELEVRKNMGIKVILFFIIFGIVLYFIKRRLWRDVH
;
A
#
# COMPACT_ATOMS: atom_id res chain seq x y z
N MET A 1 11.92 -44.95 -53.99
CA MET A 1 12.25 -45.19 -52.57
C MET A 1 13.05 -44.01 -51.96
N LEU A 2 14.13 -43.54 -52.56
CA LEU A 2 14.95 -42.42 -52.03
C LEU A 2 14.24 -41.05 -51.92
N LEU A 3 13.29 -40.76 -52.82
CA LEU A 3 12.54 -39.50 -52.82
C LEU A 3 11.59 -39.36 -51.64
N VAL A 4 10.91 -40.45 -51.23
CA VAL A 4 9.97 -40.50 -50.11
C VAL A 4 10.71 -40.28 -48.78
N ILE A 5 11.89 -40.90 -48.62
CA ILE A 5 12.74 -40.73 -47.42
C ILE A 5 13.21 -39.28 -47.26
N LYS A 6 13.51 -38.59 -48.37
CA LYS A 6 13.96 -37.20 -48.36
C LYS A 6 12.83 -36.21 -47.98
N ILE A 7 11.59 -36.51 -48.40
CA ILE A 7 10.39 -35.70 -48.05
C ILE A 7 10.06 -35.89 -46.59
N GLN A 8 10.10 -37.11 -46.07
CA GLN A 8 9.84 -37.43 -44.65
C GLN A 8 10.85 -36.71 -43.74
N LYS A 9 12.13 -36.77 -44.06
CA LYS A 9 13.21 -36.12 -43.32
C LYS A 9 13.07 -34.58 -43.31
N ASN A 10 12.60 -33.96 -44.39
CA ASN A 10 12.34 -32.52 -44.45
C ASN A 10 11.11 -32.13 -43.64
N GLN A 11 10.08 -32.94 -43.54
CA GLN A 11 8.93 -32.67 -42.70
C GLN A 11 9.26 -32.78 -41.21
N ASP A 12 10.08 -33.73 -40.79
CA ASP A 12 10.52 -33.83 -39.38
C ASP A 12 11.42 -32.67 -38.96
N LEU A 13 12.28 -32.21 -39.85
CA LEU A 13 13.11 -31.01 -39.62
C LEU A 13 12.24 -29.74 -39.51
N ARG A 14 11.19 -29.58 -40.31
CA ARG A 14 10.24 -28.46 -40.20
C ARG A 14 9.46 -28.49 -38.87
N LYS A 15 8.97 -29.68 -38.46
CA LYS A 15 8.27 -29.84 -37.15
C LYS A 15 9.18 -29.50 -35.98
N LYS A 16 10.44 -29.95 -36.00
CA LYS A 16 11.44 -29.65 -34.96
C LYS A 16 11.77 -28.17 -34.89
N ASN A 17 11.90 -27.48 -36.04
CA ASN A 17 12.12 -26.06 -36.11
C ASN A 17 10.93 -25.21 -35.62
N ILE A 18 9.69 -25.64 -35.90
CA ILE A 18 8.48 -24.96 -35.42
C ILE A 18 8.35 -25.13 -33.91
N SER A 19 8.59 -26.32 -33.37
CA SER A 19 8.57 -26.57 -31.91
C SER A 19 9.64 -25.76 -31.18
N MET A 20 10.86 -25.66 -31.76
CA MET A 20 11.93 -24.87 -31.17
C MET A 20 11.67 -23.34 -31.21
N ARG A 21 11.02 -22.85 -32.28
CA ARG A 21 10.60 -21.44 -32.38
C ARG A 21 9.51 -21.09 -31.40
N VAL A 22 8.53 -21.98 -31.20
CA VAL A 22 7.47 -21.80 -30.20
C VAL A 22 8.05 -21.81 -28.78
N LEU A 23 9.00 -22.71 -28.49
CA LEU A 23 9.70 -22.76 -27.20
C LEU A 23 10.51 -21.47 -26.96
N LEU A 24 11.20 -20.96 -27.97
CA LEU A 24 11.94 -19.70 -27.87
C LEU A 24 11.02 -18.50 -27.63
N ILE A 25 9.86 -18.43 -28.29
CA ILE A 25 8.87 -17.38 -28.07
C ILE A 25 8.31 -17.45 -26.64
N VAL A 26 8.00 -18.63 -26.14
CA VAL A 26 7.51 -18.83 -24.76
C VAL A 26 8.59 -18.42 -23.74
N ILE A 27 9.85 -18.74 -23.99
CA ILE A 27 10.97 -18.34 -23.13
C ILE A 27 11.15 -16.80 -23.14
N ILE A 28 11.01 -16.14 -24.31
CA ILE A 28 11.08 -14.68 -24.42
C ILE A 28 9.94 -13.99 -23.65
N PHE A 29 8.73 -14.57 -23.65
CA PHE A 29 7.61 -14.06 -22.87
C PHE A 29 7.71 -14.36 -21.36
N LEU A 30 8.49 -15.37 -20.97
CA LEU A 30 8.75 -15.74 -19.57
C LEU A 30 9.98 -15.03 -18.98
N LEU A 31 10.84 -14.42 -19.82
CA LEU A 31 11.91 -13.57 -19.33
C LEU A 31 11.28 -12.28 -18.77
N PRO A 32 11.52 -11.95 -17.50
CA PRO A 32 11.11 -10.65 -16.99
C PRO A 32 11.75 -9.59 -17.91
N ASN A 33 10.90 -8.72 -18.48
CA ASN A 33 11.39 -7.56 -19.20
C ASN A 33 12.21 -6.74 -18.22
N PHE A 34 13.52 -6.88 -18.24
CA PHE A 34 14.43 -5.94 -17.63
C PHE A 34 14.31 -4.64 -18.43
N THR A 35 13.30 -3.86 -18.14
CA THR A 35 13.33 -2.45 -18.47
C THR A 35 14.49 -1.87 -17.67
N LEU A 36 15.57 -1.54 -18.35
CA LEU A 36 16.55 -0.57 -17.88
C LEU A 36 15.76 0.74 -17.67
N LEU A 37 15.15 0.89 -16.52
CA LEU A 37 14.71 2.19 -16.03
C LEU A 37 16.00 2.95 -15.80
N ALA A 38 16.24 3.96 -16.66
CA ALA A 38 17.21 4.98 -16.35
C ALA A 38 16.87 5.53 -14.98
N GLU A 39 17.66 5.16 -13.99
CA GLU A 39 17.57 5.70 -12.64
C GLU A 39 17.89 7.18 -12.75
N SER A 40 16.86 8.03 -12.70
CA SER A 40 17.08 9.45 -12.52
C SER A 40 17.87 9.58 -11.21
N SER A 41 18.92 10.35 -11.21
CA SER A 41 19.82 10.65 -10.10
C SER A 41 19.13 11.45 -8.97
N GLY A 42 18.03 10.94 -8.46
CA GLY A 42 17.44 11.34 -7.20
C GLY A 42 17.87 10.32 -6.14
N ASN A 43 18.20 10.76 -4.95
CA ASN A 43 18.53 9.90 -3.82
C ASN A 43 17.54 8.72 -3.76
N SER A 44 18.03 7.50 -3.97
CA SER A 44 17.18 6.31 -3.90
C SER A 44 16.68 6.15 -2.48
N ILE A 45 15.36 6.19 -2.28
CA ILE A 45 14.72 5.97 -0.99
C ILE A 45 15.15 4.60 -0.46
N PRO A 46 15.74 4.50 0.75
CA PRO A 46 16.08 3.22 1.35
C PRO A 46 14.86 2.32 1.48
N LYS A 47 15.03 1.05 1.15
CA LYS A 47 13.97 0.06 1.30
C LYS A 47 13.90 -0.45 2.72
N HIS A 48 12.71 -0.51 3.26
CA HIS A 48 12.41 -1.13 4.54
C HIS A 48 11.88 -2.56 4.34
N LYS A 49 12.07 -3.43 5.34
CA LYS A 49 11.60 -4.82 5.27
C LYS A 49 10.21 -4.93 5.90
N TRP A 50 9.18 -4.86 5.09
CA TRP A 50 7.80 -4.95 5.54
C TRP A 50 7.31 -6.39 5.68
N SER A 51 6.56 -6.70 6.74
CA SER A 51 5.92 -8.01 6.96
C SER A 51 4.97 -8.39 5.82
N PHE A 52 4.27 -7.40 5.28
CA PHE A 52 3.32 -7.54 4.18
C PHE A 52 3.96 -7.57 2.80
N SER A 53 5.29 -7.55 2.65
CA SER A 53 5.96 -7.58 1.35
C SER A 53 5.95 -8.98 0.71
N GLY A 54 6.15 -9.03 -0.63
CA GLY A 54 6.24 -10.28 -1.40
C GLY A 54 4.88 -10.99 -1.61
N LEU A 55 4.93 -12.18 -2.20
CA LEU A 55 3.72 -12.92 -2.61
C LEU A 55 2.92 -13.47 -1.43
N THR A 56 3.60 -13.85 -0.35
CA THR A 56 2.99 -14.49 0.83
C THR A 56 3.04 -13.61 2.07
N GLY A 57 3.55 -12.38 1.95
CA GLY A 57 3.63 -11.45 3.09
C GLY A 57 2.23 -11.07 3.58
N THR A 58 2.09 -10.98 4.89
CA THR A 58 0.86 -10.62 5.61
C THR A 58 1.12 -9.45 6.54
N PHE A 59 0.09 -8.75 6.89
CA PHE A 59 0.18 -7.68 7.88
C PHE A 59 0.40 -8.25 9.28
N ASP A 60 1.30 -7.63 10.04
CA ASP A 60 1.41 -7.83 11.47
C ASP A 60 0.26 -7.09 12.18
N ARG A 61 -0.66 -7.82 12.79
CA ARG A 61 -1.85 -7.24 13.42
C ARG A 61 -1.51 -6.38 14.64
N ALA A 62 -0.50 -6.76 15.41
CA ALA A 62 -0.04 -5.96 16.55
C ALA A 62 0.54 -4.62 16.07
N SER A 63 1.38 -4.65 15.02
CA SER A 63 1.91 -3.44 14.40
C SER A 63 0.81 -2.52 13.86
N ILE A 64 -0.25 -3.06 13.20
CA ILE A 64 -1.37 -2.23 12.74
C ILE A 64 -2.11 -1.59 13.93
N GLN A 65 -2.37 -2.31 15.02
CA GLN A 65 -3.06 -1.76 16.18
C GLN A 65 -2.24 -0.66 16.85
N ARG A 66 -0.93 -0.85 17.03
CA ARG A 66 -0.02 0.20 17.50
C ARG A 66 0.01 1.38 16.55
N GLY A 67 0.08 1.12 15.25
CA GLY A 67 0.04 2.14 14.22
C GLY A 67 -1.26 2.95 14.20
N TYR A 68 -2.41 2.32 14.46
CA TYR A 68 -3.67 3.02 14.67
C TYR A 68 -3.60 3.94 15.90
N LYS A 69 -2.97 3.49 17.00
CA LYS A 69 -2.77 4.32 18.20
C LYS A 69 -1.92 5.54 17.88
N VAL A 70 -0.81 5.37 17.15
CA VAL A 70 0.05 6.48 16.68
C VAL A 70 -0.75 7.45 15.79
N TYR A 71 -1.52 6.93 14.82
CA TYR A 71 -2.39 7.79 13.99
C TYR A 71 -3.35 8.60 14.84
N ARG A 72 -4.07 7.95 15.75
CA ARG A 72 -5.09 8.56 16.60
C ARG A 72 -4.53 9.64 17.51
N GLU A 73 -3.38 9.39 18.14
CA GLU A 73 -2.80 10.29 19.13
C GLU A 73 -1.97 11.44 18.52
N VAL A 74 -1.38 11.20 17.33
CA VAL A 74 -0.46 12.15 16.71
C VAL A 74 -1.00 12.71 15.38
N CYS A 75 -1.32 11.83 14.42
CA CYS A 75 -1.59 12.25 13.05
C CYS A 75 -2.98 12.85 12.84
N SER A 76 -3.98 12.33 13.58
CA SER A 76 -5.41 12.67 13.40
C SER A 76 -5.74 14.12 13.71
N GLY A 77 -4.89 14.81 14.47
CA GLY A 77 -5.03 16.24 14.76
C GLY A 77 -4.88 17.15 13.53
N CYS A 78 -4.18 16.67 12.49
CA CYS A 78 -3.94 17.42 11.26
C CYS A 78 -4.41 16.70 10.00
N HIS A 79 -4.38 15.36 9.98
CA HIS A 79 -4.65 14.53 8.80
C HIS A 79 -5.98 13.78 8.90
N SER A 80 -6.80 13.91 7.88
CA SER A 80 -8.02 13.10 7.72
C SER A 80 -7.72 11.70 7.19
N MET A 81 -8.68 10.77 7.42
CA MET A 81 -8.77 9.44 6.78
C MET A 81 -10.22 9.20 6.30
N LYS A 82 -10.64 9.96 5.31
CA LYS A 82 -12.05 10.06 4.87
C LYS A 82 -12.62 8.79 4.25
N LEU A 83 -11.76 7.87 3.81
CA LEU A 83 -12.21 6.62 3.18
C LEU A 83 -12.42 5.48 4.19
N LEU A 84 -11.99 5.64 5.46
CA LEU A 84 -12.21 4.65 6.49
C LEU A 84 -13.49 4.92 7.28
N TYR A 85 -14.13 3.83 7.67
CA TYR A 85 -15.21 3.81 8.63
C TYR A 85 -14.71 3.28 9.98
N TYR A 86 -15.34 3.67 11.08
CA TYR A 86 -14.95 3.12 12.39
C TYR A 86 -15.10 1.60 12.45
N ARG A 87 -16.08 1.01 11.75
CA ARG A 87 -16.27 -0.45 11.66
C ARG A 87 -15.08 -1.20 11.06
N ASP A 88 -14.28 -0.54 10.22
CA ASP A 88 -13.13 -1.17 9.56
C ASP A 88 -12.05 -1.55 10.58
N LEU A 89 -12.06 -0.96 11.78
CA LEU A 89 -11.17 -1.33 12.88
C LEU A 89 -11.41 -2.78 13.37
N ILE A 90 -12.55 -3.40 13.08
CA ILE A 90 -12.79 -4.81 13.39
C ILE A 90 -11.80 -5.69 12.64
N ASP A 91 -11.45 -5.35 11.40
CA ASP A 91 -10.55 -6.14 10.54
C ASP A 91 -9.10 -6.17 11.06
N ILE A 92 -8.75 -5.23 11.94
CA ILE A 92 -7.44 -5.19 12.59
C ILE A 92 -7.45 -5.71 14.02
N GLY A 93 -8.58 -6.28 14.47
CA GLY A 93 -8.70 -7.04 15.72
C GLY A 93 -9.34 -6.31 16.89
N PHE A 94 -9.96 -5.13 16.69
CA PHE A 94 -10.80 -4.52 17.72
C PHE A 94 -12.16 -5.24 17.81
N SER A 95 -12.70 -5.37 19.03
CA SER A 95 -14.05 -5.90 19.22
C SER A 95 -15.12 -4.87 18.80
N GLU A 96 -16.33 -5.33 18.52
CA GLU A 96 -17.45 -4.43 18.19
C GLU A 96 -17.70 -3.40 19.31
N GLU A 97 -17.56 -3.80 20.57
CA GLU A 97 -17.71 -2.92 21.73
C GLU A 97 -16.63 -1.84 21.76
N GLN A 98 -15.38 -2.21 21.50
CA GLN A 98 -14.27 -1.26 21.40
C GLN A 98 -14.48 -0.28 20.26
N VAL A 99 -14.91 -0.76 19.10
CA VAL A 99 -15.18 0.10 17.92
C VAL A 99 -16.33 1.06 18.21
N LYS A 100 -17.40 0.62 18.91
CA LYS A 100 -18.48 1.52 19.33
C LYS A 100 -18.00 2.58 20.32
N ALA A 101 -17.14 2.20 21.27
CA ALA A 101 -16.57 3.14 22.24
C ALA A 101 -15.66 4.18 21.55
N ILE A 102 -14.77 3.73 20.65
CA ILE A 102 -13.88 4.61 19.88
C ILE A 102 -14.70 5.59 19.02
N ALA A 103 -15.71 5.10 18.30
CA ALA A 103 -16.57 5.95 17.48
C ALA A 103 -17.28 7.02 18.32
N ALA A 104 -17.81 6.63 19.46
CA ALA A 104 -18.59 7.52 20.35
C ALA A 104 -17.77 8.69 20.96
N GLU A 105 -16.44 8.63 20.91
CA GLU A 105 -15.57 9.74 21.32
C GLU A 105 -15.63 10.93 20.34
N TYR A 106 -16.12 10.72 19.14
CA TYR A 106 -16.22 11.72 18.09
C TYR A 106 -17.67 12.14 17.86
N SER A 107 -17.86 13.37 17.42
CA SER A 107 -19.18 13.91 17.09
C SER A 107 -19.32 14.11 15.58
N VAL A 108 -20.48 13.76 15.05
CA VAL A 108 -20.85 13.96 13.65
C VAL A 108 -22.14 14.77 13.53
N ILE A 109 -22.25 15.52 12.45
CA ILE A 109 -23.52 16.19 12.09
C ILE A 109 -24.37 15.19 11.32
N ASP A 110 -25.60 15.00 11.76
CA ASP A 110 -26.59 14.09 11.16
C ASP A 110 -27.91 14.84 10.91
N GLY A 111 -28.79 14.25 10.17
CA GLY A 111 -30.09 14.83 9.84
C GLY A 111 -30.36 14.89 8.36
N PRO A 112 -31.43 15.65 7.96
CA PRO A 112 -32.31 16.42 8.85
C PRO A 112 -33.20 15.53 9.72
N ASN A 113 -33.59 16.03 10.92
CA ASN A 113 -34.63 15.45 11.75
C ASN A 113 -36.03 15.69 11.17
N GLU A 114 -37.10 15.32 11.89
CA GLU A 114 -38.48 15.49 11.43
C GLU A 114 -38.86 16.97 11.23
N GLU A 115 -38.23 17.88 11.95
CA GLU A 115 -38.37 19.33 11.81
C GLU A 115 -37.52 19.93 10.69
N GLY A 116 -36.68 19.13 10.03
CA GLY A 116 -35.78 19.59 8.95
C GLY A 116 -34.45 20.17 9.44
N GLU A 117 -34.09 19.97 10.69
CA GLU A 117 -32.89 20.53 11.33
C GLU A 117 -31.75 19.51 11.37
N MET A 118 -30.52 19.99 11.16
CA MET A 118 -29.31 19.22 11.36
C MET A 118 -28.97 19.17 12.86
N PHE A 119 -28.55 18.01 13.35
CA PHE A 119 -28.20 17.84 14.76
C PHE A 119 -26.86 17.14 14.93
N VAL A 120 -26.24 17.34 16.09
CA VAL A 120 -24.97 16.69 16.45
C VAL A 120 -25.27 15.43 17.25
N ARG A 121 -24.61 14.33 16.92
CA ARG A 121 -24.64 13.09 17.68
C ARG A 121 -23.26 12.46 17.82
N PRO A 122 -23.04 11.55 18.78
CA PRO A 122 -21.87 10.68 18.79
C PRO A 122 -21.79 9.85 17.49
N ALA A 123 -20.57 9.67 16.97
CA ALA A 123 -20.38 8.81 15.81
C ALA A 123 -20.66 7.34 16.14
N LYS A 124 -20.99 6.57 15.12
CA LYS A 124 -21.30 5.15 15.17
C LYS A 124 -20.29 4.38 14.29
N PRO A 125 -20.18 3.05 14.43
CA PRO A 125 -19.30 2.24 13.59
C PRO A 125 -19.48 2.42 12.07
N ALA A 126 -20.69 2.80 11.64
CA ALA A 126 -21.01 3.05 10.23
C ALA A 126 -20.60 4.45 9.72
N ASP A 127 -20.19 5.34 10.59
CA ASP A 127 -19.73 6.67 10.20
C ASP A 127 -18.26 6.62 9.76
N HIS A 128 -17.87 7.53 8.87
CA HIS A 128 -16.48 7.74 8.50
C HIS A 128 -15.67 8.33 9.67
N PHE A 129 -14.38 8.14 9.63
CA PHE A 129 -13.47 8.85 10.54
C PHE A 129 -13.68 10.34 10.41
N VAL A 130 -13.84 11.01 11.54
CA VAL A 130 -14.06 12.45 11.60
C VAL A 130 -12.79 13.18 11.16
N SER A 131 -12.95 14.14 10.25
CA SER A 131 -11.84 14.97 9.80
C SER A 131 -11.53 16.05 10.85
N PRO A 132 -10.23 16.39 11.05
CA PRO A 132 -9.85 17.42 12.04
C PRO A 132 -10.31 18.83 11.68
N PHE A 133 -10.54 19.09 10.39
CA PHE A 133 -11.00 20.39 9.88
C PHE A 133 -12.25 20.23 9.05
N ALA A 134 -13.16 21.18 9.15
CA ALA A 134 -14.42 21.17 8.40
C ALA A 134 -14.20 21.39 6.88
N ASN A 135 -13.13 22.10 6.51
CA ASN A 135 -12.82 22.41 5.11
C ASN A 135 -11.33 22.76 4.92
N GLU A 136 -10.92 22.86 3.65
CA GLU A 136 -9.53 23.15 3.27
C GLU A 136 -9.05 24.54 3.77
N LYS A 137 -9.92 25.54 3.80
CA LYS A 137 -9.52 26.89 4.25
C LYS A 137 -9.14 26.90 5.73
N GLU A 138 -9.92 26.21 6.56
CA GLU A 138 -9.64 26.02 7.97
C GLU A 138 -8.35 25.22 8.18
N ALA A 139 -8.17 24.11 7.43
CA ALA A 139 -6.96 23.32 7.47
C ALA A 139 -5.71 24.15 7.14
N ARG A 140 -5.76 24.98 6.10
CA ARG A 140 -4.64 25.86 5.74
C ARG A 140 -4.38 26.96 6.78
N ALA A 141 -5.43 27.55 7.32
CA ALA A 141 -5.29 28.58 8.36
C ALA A 141 -4.61 28.03 9.62
N SER A 142 -4.91 26.78 9.98
CA SER A 142 -4.33 26.09 11.14
C SER A 142 -2.92 25.54 10.89
N ASN A 143 -2.45 25.46 9.64
CA ASN A 143 -1.19 24.85 9.26
C ASN A 143 -0.29 25.78 8.42
N ASN A 144 -0.20 27.04 8.77
CA ASN A 144 0.65 28.04 8.10
C ASN A 144 0.50 28.09 6.57
N GLY A 145 -0.73 27.92 6.08
CA GLY A 145 -1.04 27.88 4.65
C GLY A 145 -0.86 26.51 3.98
N ALA A 146 -0.23 25.54 4.63
CA ALA A 146 -0.12 24.18 4.13
C ALA A 146 -1.43 23.41 4.27
N TYR A 147 -1.70 22.50 3.34
CA TYR A 147 -2.85 21.59 3.42
C TYR A 147 -2.39 20.18 3.73
N PRO A 148 -2.64 19.65 4.95
CA PRO A 148 -2.32 18.28 5.29
C PRO A 148 -3.11 17.30 4.39
N PRO A 149 -2.43 16.39 3.68
CA PRO A 149 -3.14 15.43 2.82
C PRO A 149 -3.96 14.42 3.62
N ASP A 150 -5.02 13.91 3.02
CA ASP A 150 -5.75 12.75 3.53
C ASP A 150 -4.84 11.51 3.49
N LEU A 151 -4.80 10.74 4.57
CA LEU A 151 -3.90 9.61 4.72
C LEU A 151 -4.50 8.27 4.28
N SER A 152 -5.80 8.19 3.95
CA SER A 152 -6.50 6.93 3.65
C SER A 152 -5.77 6.06 2.62
N VAL A 153 -5.16 6.67 1.60
CA VAL A 153 -4.45 5.96 0.53
C VAL A 153 -3.04 6.50 0.27
N ILE A 154 -2.45 7.15 1.27
CA ILE A 154 -1.19 7.88 1.11
C ILE A 154 -0.04 6.99 0.65
N THR A 155 0.06 5.76 1.14
CA THR A 155 1.10 4.80 0.75
C THR A 155 0.98 4.33 -0.69
N LYS A 156 -0.21 4.44 -1.30
CA LYS A 156 -0.41 4.18 -2.75
C LYS A 156 -0.24 5.43 -3.59
N ALA A 157 -0.52 6.59 -3.04
CA ALA A 157 -0.42 7.88 -3.74
C ALA A 157 1.03 8.35 -3.93
N LYS A 158 1.95 7.90 -3.09
CA LYS A 158 3.36 8.33 -3.14
C LYS A 158 4.24 7.30 -3.88
N LYS A 159 5.17 7.80 -4.71
CA LYS A 159 6.23 6.97 -5.30
C LYS A 159 7.03 6.33 -4.16
N HIS A 160 7.41 5.06 -4.31
CA HIS A 160 8.02 4.19 -3.31
C HIS A 160 7.11 3.80 -2.13
N GLY A 161 5.84 4.23 -2.12
CA GLY A 161 4.83 3.75 -1.19
C GLY A 161 5.21 3.85 0.28
N PRO A 162 5.10 2.75 1.04
CA PRO A 162 5.42 2.73 2.46
C PRO A 162 6.87 3.11 2.76
N ASP A 163 7.83 2.75 1.89
CA ASP A 163 9.24 3.12 2.09
C ASP A 163 9.41 4.66 2.11
N TYR A 164 8.68 5.38 1.24
CA TYR A 164 8.74 6.84 1.24
C TYR A 164 8.18 7.43 2.52
N ILE A 165 7.01 6.98 2.97
CA ILE A 165 6.38 7.51 4.18
C ILE A 165 7.24 7.22 5.42
N TYR A 166 7.79 6.01 5.54
CA TYR A 166 8.71 5.66 6.62
C TYR A 166 9.93 6.58 6.65
N ASN A 167 10.62 6.69 5.52
CA ASN A 167 11.82 7.52 5.43
C ASN A 167 11.52 9.01 5.66
N LEU A 168 10.34 9.49 5.24
CA LEU A 168 9.89 10.84 5.54
C LEU A 168 9.75 11.05 7.05
N LEU A 169 9.12 10.11 7.77
CA LEU A 169 8.90 10.24 9.21
C LEU A 169 10.21 10.22 10.03
N VAL A 170 11.18 9.39 9.63
CA VAL A 170 12.48 9.29 10.32
C VAL A 170 13.57 10.19 9.70
N GLY A 171 13.27 10.94 8.65
CA GLY A 171 14.25 11.68 7.85
C GLY A 171 14.47 13.12 8.25
N TYR A 172 13.83 13.61 9.31
CA TYR A 172 14.05 14.93 9.84
C TYR A 172 15.42 15.03 10.50
N THR A 173 16.19 16.04 10.12
CA THR A 173 17.53 16.31 10.70
C THR A 173 17.83 17.78 10.56
N ASP A 174 18.91 18.24 11.20
CA ASP A 174 19.44 19.56 10.95
C ASP A 174 19.86 19.72 9.48
N PRO A 175 19.64 20.89 8.89
CA PRO A 175 20.06 21.17 7.53
C PRO A 175 21.59 21.14 7.40
N PRO A 176 22.14 20.73 6.26
CA PRO A 176 23.57 20.85 6.01
C PRO A 176 24.00 22.32 5.97
N GLU A 177 25.27 22.57 6.26
CA GLU A 177 25.84 23.91 6.25
C GLU A 177 25.60 24.61 4.89
N GLY A 178 25.11 25.85 4.97
CA GLY A 178 24.77 26.66 3.80
C GLY A 178 23.41 26.35 3.14
N PHE A 179 22.60 25.44 3.71
CA PHE A 179 21.23 25.20 3.24
C PHE A 179 20.25 26.20 3.87
N GLU A 180 19.62 27.02 3.04
CA GLU A 180 18.60 27.98 3.51
C GLU A 180 17.22 27.31 3.58
N ILE A 181 16.62 27.31 4.77
CA ILE A 181 15.26 26.81 5.00
C ILE A 181 14.27 27.97 4.86
N GLY A 182 13.18 27.76 4.13
CA GLY A 182 12.06 28.70 4.04
C GLY A 182 11.38 28.90 5.40
N GLU A 183 10.77 30.06 5.59
CA GLU A 183 10.00 30.37 6.81
C GLU A 183 8.88 29.34 7.03
N GLY A 184 8.77 28.77 8.23
CA GLY A 184 7.78 27.75 8.59
C GLY A 184 8.02 26.37 7.93
N MET A 185 9.22 26.14 7.38
CA MET A 185 9.59 24.86 6.79
C MET A 185 10.60 24.10 7.67
N TYR A 186 10.66 22.79 7.50
CA TYR A 186 11.57 21.90 8.22
C TYR A 186 12.40 21.10 7.22
N TYR A 187 13.68 20.89 7.52
CA TYR A 187 14.56 20.09 6.68
C TYR A 187 14.22 18.61 6.80
N ASN A 188 14.16 17.94 5.63
CA ASN A 188 13.95 16.50 5.55
C ASN A 188 14.75 15.92 4.40
N LYS A 189 15.54 14.88 4.67
CA LYS A 189 16.45 14.25 3.71
C LYS A 189 15.74 13.69 2.47
N TRP A 190 14.48 13.29 2.59
CA TRP A 190 13.79 12.46 1.59
C TRP A 190 12.71 13.20 0.80
N VAL A 191 12.33 14.37 1.26
CA VAL A 191 11.37 15.21 0.54
C VAL A 191 12.06 15.89 -0.64
N GLN A 192 11.34 16.00 -1.75
CA GLN A 192 11.84 16.74 -2.90
C GLN A 192 12.07 18.22 -2.52
N GLY A 193 13.28 18.72 -2.78
CA GLY A 193 13.68 20.05 -2.34
C GLY A 193 14.12 20.13 -0.86
N HIS A 194 14.17 18.99 -0.16
CA HIS A 194 14.67 18.82 1.19
C HIS A 194 14.00 19.70 2.27
N GLN A 195 12.82 20.25 2.00
CA GLN A 195 12.06 21.02 3.00
C GLN A 195 10.56 20.75 2.88
N ILE A 196 9.89 20.77 4.03
CA ILE A 196 8.48 20.44 4.16
C ILE A 196 7.84 21.29 5.26
N ALA A 197 6.57 21.70 5.07
CA ALA A 197 5.84 22.50 6.06
C ALA A 197 5.40 21.69 7.30
N MET A 198 5.32 20.35 7.19
CA MET A 198 5.01 19.48 8.34
C MET A 198 6.21 19.47 9.30
N SER A 199 5.99 19.87 10.55
CA SER A 199 7.00 19.69 11.61
C SER A 199 7.28 18.22 11.88
N PRO A 200 8.43 17.83 12.46
CA PRO A 200 8.68 16.48 12.91
C PRO A 200 7.51 15.97 13.76
N PRO A 201 6.71 14.99 13.28
CA PRO A 201 5.49 14.61 14.00
C PRO A 201 5.74 13.55 15.06
N LEU A 202 6.86 12.84 15.01
CA LEU A 202 7.21 11.75 15.91
C LEU A 202 8.56 12.00 16.57
N ASP A 203 8.65 11.60 17.82
CA ASP A 203 9.89 11.52 18.59
C ASP A 203 9.82 10.30 19.53
N GLU A 204 10.94 9.91 20.13
CA GLU A 204 10.97 8.82 21.09
C GLU A 204 10.04 9.10 22.27
N GLY A 205 9.23 8.13 22.66
CA GLY A 205 8.32 8.26 23.78
C GLY A 205 7.02 9.04 23.51
N TYR A 206 6.74 9.47 22.29
CA TYR A 206 5.52 10.22 21.99
C TYR A 206 4.22 9.44 22.21
N VAL A 207 4.25 8.14 21.99
CA VAL A 207 3.10 7.26 22.17
C VAL A 207 3.51 6.07 23.02
N ASP A 208 2.84 5.86 24.16
CA ASP A 208 3.08 4.70 25.01
C ASP A 208 2.34 3.48 24.48
N TYR A 209 3.05 2.37 24.32
CA TYR A 209 2.47 1.10 23.88
C TYR A 209 2.06 0.23 25.07
N ASP A 210 0.84 -0.32 24.99
CA ASP A 210 0.25 -1.13 26.07
C ASP A 210 0.78 -2.58 26.08
N ASP A 211 1.46 -2.99 25.00
CA ASP A 211 1.99 -4.35 24.79
C ASP A 211 3.47 -4.52 25.21
N GLY A 212 4.09 -3.46 25.72
CA GLY A 212 5.48 -3.45 26.13
C GLY A 212 6.50 -3.32 24.99
N THR A 213 6.06 -3.06 23.77
CA THR A 213 6.94 -2.74 22.65
C THR A 213 7.64 -1.41 22.93
N GLU A 214 8.93 -1.30 22.61
CA GLU A 214 9.69 -0.05 22.73
C GLU A 214 9.13 1.01 21.77
N ASN A 215 8.90 2.21 22.27
CA ASN A 215 8.33 3.33 21.51
C ASN A 215 9.41 4.25 20.92
N THR A 216 10.42 3.64 20.30
CA THR A 216 11.47 4.36 19.57
C THR A 216 10.90 5.01 18.30
N LEU A 217 11.51 6.10 17.82
CA LEU A 217 11.11 6.76 16.58
C LEU A 217 10.99 5.80 15.37
N PRO A 218 11.96 4.88 15.10
CA PRO A 218 11.80 3.91 14.02
C PRO A 218 10.60 2.97 14.20
N GLN A 219 10.32 2.52 15.44
CA GLN A 219 9.21 1.63 15.73
C GLN A 219 7.86 2.35 15.56
N LEU A 220 7.71 3.56 16.06
CA LEU A 220 6.52 4.39 15.87
C LEU A 220 6.25 4.63 14.38
N ALA A 221 7.31 4.92 13.60
CA ALA A 221 7.20 5.12 12.16
C ALA A 221 6.82 3.84 11.41
N GLU A 222 7.42 2.68 11.77
CA GLU A 222 7.08 1.38 11.17
C GLU A 222 5.62 1.01 11.42
N ASP A 223 5.17 1.15 12.66
CA ASP A 223 3.81 0.79 13.06
C ASP A 223 2.77 1.67 12.36
N VAL A 224 2.94 3.00 12.38
CA VAL A 224 1.99 3.89 11.70
C VAL A 224 1.97 3.68 10.18
N VAL A 225 3.12 3.43 9.54
CA VAL A 225 3.18 3.14 8.10
C VAL A 225 2.55 1.80 7.76
N THR A 226 2.66 0.80 8.64
CA THR A 226 1.96 -0.48 8.49
C THR A 226 0.45 -0.27 8.54
N TYR A 227 -0.06 0.51 9.49
CA TYR A 227 -1.47 0.90 9.56
C TYR A 227 -1.93 1.66 8.32
N LEU A 228 -1.17 2.68 7.88
CA LEU A 228 -1.49 3.45 6.67
C LEU A 228 -1.45 2.60 5.40
N THR A 229 -0.63 1.56 5.37
CA THR A 229 -0.60 0.62 4.24
C THR A 229 -1.79 -0.31 4.26
N TRP A 230 -2.19 -0.79 5.43
CA TRP A 230 -3.42 -1.55 5.60
C TRP A 230 -4.64 -0.70 5.18
N SER A 231 -4.73 0.54 5.64
CA SER A 231 -5.85 1.42 5.27
C SER A 231 -5.95 1.64 3.75
N ALA A 232 -4.82 1.71 3.05
CA ALA A 232 -4.76 1.86 1.60
C ALA A 232 -5.05 0.56 0.84
N GLU A 233 -4.83 -0.61 1.45
CA GLU A 233 -5.02 -1.93 0.86
C GLU A 233 -5.54 -2.96 1.89
N PRO A 234 -6.75 -2.80 2.45
CA PRO A 234 -7.27 -3.73 3.46
C PRO A 234 -7.39 -5.16 2.89
N GLU A 235 -7.67 -5.30 1.60
CA GLU A 235 -7.82 -6.56 0.89
C GLU A 235 -6.49 -7.16 0.37
N LEU A 236 -5.33 -6.65 0.77
CA LEU A 236 -4.02 -7.08 0.26
C LEU A 236 -3.81 -8.59 0.41
N GLU A 237 -4.11 -9.14 1.59
CA GLU A 237 -3.92 -10.56 1.89
C GLU A 237 -4.91 -11.43 1.10
N VAL A 238 -6.17 -11.03 1.02
CA VAL A 238 -7.22 -11.71 0.24
C VAL A 238 -6.84 -11.71 -1.24
N ARG A 239 -6.41 -10.56 -1.77
CA ARG A 239 -5.97 -10.42 -3.16
C ARG A 239 -4.76 -11.30 -3.47
N LYS A 240 -3.77 -11.40 -2.59
CA LYS A 240 -2.61 -12.30 -2.77
C LYS A 240 -3.02 -13.76 -2.79
N ASN A 241 -3.81 -14.19 -1.81
CA ASN A 241 -4.31 -15.56 -1.73
C ASN A 241 -5.16 -15.93 -2.95
N MET A 242 -6.03 -15.02 -3.41
CA MET A 242 -6.81 -15.22 -4.62
C MET A 242 -5.90 -15.33 -5.85
N GLY A 243 -4.90 -14.44 -5.97
CA GLY A 243 -3.94 -14.47 -7.07
C GLY A 243 -3.20 -15.80 -7.19
N ILE A 244 -2.74 -16.38 -6.09
CA ILE A 244 -2.10 -17.69 -6.05
C ILE A 244 -3.06 -18.78 -6.56
N LYS A 245 -4.30 -18.79 -6.08
CA LYS A 245 -5.33 -19.77 -6.51
C LYS A 245 -5.63 -19.65 -8.01
N VAL A 246 -5.75 -18.43 -8.52
CA VAL A 246 -6.01 -18.16 -9.95
C VAL A 246 -4.82 -18.62 -10.81
N ILE A 247 -3.59 -18.37 -10.42
CA ILE A 247 -2.40 -18.82 -11.14
C ILE A 247 -2.36 -20.36 -11.19
N LEU A 248 -2.57 -21.03 -10.06
CA LEU A 248 -2.60 -22.49 -10.00
C LEU A 248 -3.69 -23.07 -10.88
N PHE A 249 -4.89 -22.48 -10.86
CA PHE A 249 -5.99 -22.89 -11.74
C PHE A 249 -5.59 -22.80 -13.23
N PHE A 250 -5.00 -21.69 -13.67
CA PHE A 250 -4.59 -21.53 -15.06
C PHE A 250 -3.46 -22.46 -15.46
N ILE A 251 -2.53 -22.79 -14.56
CA ILE A 251 -1.50 -23.80 -14.83
C ILE A 251 -2.15 -25.17 -15.08
N ILE A 252 -3.02 -25.63 -14.20
CA ILE A 252 -3.72 -26.91 -14.32
C ILE A 252 -4.57 -26.92 -15.60
N PHE A 253 -5.34 -25.86 -15.83
CA PHE A 253 -6.19 -25.72 -17.01
C PHE A 253 -5.38 -25.76 -18.31
N GLY A 254 -4.24 -25.07 -18.35
CA GLY A 254 -3.31 -25.08 -19.49
C GLY A 254 -2.75 -26.46 -19.77
N ILE A 255 -2.40 -27.24 -18.74
CA ILE A 255 -1.94 -28.62 -18.85
C ILE A 255 -3.05 -29.50 -19.47
N VAL A 256 -4.27 -29.38 -18.97
CA VAL A 256 -5.43 -30.14 -19.50
C VAL A 256 -5.66 -29.80 -20.97
N LEU A 257 -5.70 -28.52 -21.33
CA LEU A 257 -5.86 -28.10 -22.73
C LEU A 257 -4.72 -28.59 -23.62
N TYR A 258 -3.49 -28.60 -23.12
CA TYR A 258 -2.34 -29.14 -23.85
C TYR A 258 -2.54 -30.63 -24.19
N PHE A 259 -2.97 -31.46 -23.23
CA PHE A 259 -3.23 -32.87 -23.47
C PHE A 259 -4.43 -33.09 -24.41
N ILE A 260 -5.50 -32.32 -24.28
CA ILE A 260 -6.65 -32.34 -25.19
C ILE A 260 -6.19 -32.02 -26.62
N LYS A 261 -5.47 -30.92 -26.79
CA LYS A 261 -4.88 -30.54 -28.09
C LYS A 261 -4.04 -31.65 -28.65
N ARG A 262 -3.12 -32.24 -27.87
CA ARG A 262 -2.24 -33.31 -28.32
C ARG A 262 -3.02 -34.54 -28.77
N ARG A 263 -4.13 -34.87 -28.08
CA ARG A 263 -4.99 -36.00 -28.44
C ARG A 263 -5.76 -35.72 -29.74
N LEU A 264 -6.39 -34.56 -29.88
CA LEU A 264 -7.17 -34.20 -31.07
C LEU A 264 -6.32 -34.11 -32.34
N TRP A 265 -5.07 -33.65 -32.21
CA TRP A 265 -4.18 -33.41 -33.35
C TRP A 265 -3.30 -34.65 -33.69
N ARG A 266 -3.40 -35.70 -32.92
CA ARG A 266 -2.58 -36.93 -33.14
C ARG A 266 -2.81 -37.57 -34.51
N ASP A 267 -4.05 -37.54 -34.98
CA ASP A 267 -4.47 -38.22 -36.22
C ASP A 267 -4.55 -37.26 -37.44
N VAL A 268 -4.13 -35.99 -37.25
CA VAL A 268 -4.14 -34.99 -38.32
C VAL A 268 -2.77 -34.86 -39.02
N HIS A 269 -1.73 -35.60 -38.56
CA HIS A 269 -0.36 -35.53 -39.07
C HIS A 269 0.18 -36.95 -39.42
#